data_7300fcce4993b22d1e33f5b9834d3e93
#
_entry.id   7300fcce4993b22d1e33f5b9834d3e93
#
_cell.length_a   1.000
_cell.length_b   1.000
_cell.length_c   1.000
_cell.angle_alpha   90.00
_cell.angle_beta   90.00
_cell.angle_gamma   90.00
#
_symmetry.space_group_name_H-M   'P 1'
#
loop_
_entity.id
_entity.type
_entity.pdbx_description
1 polymer ?
#
loop_
_entity_poly.entity_id
_entity_poly.type
_entity_poly.pdbx_seq_one_letter_code
_entity_poly.pdbx_strand_id
1 'polypeptide(L)'
;MLTLAIDTATKVCAVGLCRDGQILAEYRINMGMTHSEGLMPQLEQLLTRTKITKNEIDLLAVSMGPGSFTGLRIGLASAEAMAYSWHKPICGVNTLKALAYNCLLYTSDAADDLI
;
A
#
# COMPACT_ATOMS: atom_id res chain seq x y z
N MET A 1 -4.91 -6.46 -13.61
CA MET A 1 -3.63 -6.32 -12.90
C MET A 1 -3.86 -6.26 -11.40
N LEU A 2 -3.14 -7.07 -10.67
CA LEU A 2 -3.24 -7.13 -9.21
C LEU A 2 -2.04 -6.41 -8.58
N THR A 3 -2.34 -5.42 -7.75
CA THR A 3 -1.32 -4.58 -7.11
C THR A 3 -1.34 -4.79 -5.60
N LEU A 4 -0.16 -4.98 -5.03
CA LEU A 4 0.03 -4.94 -3.59
C LEU A 4 0.58 -3.56 -3.22
N ALA A 5 -0.14 -2.83 -2.38
CA ALA A 5 0.21 -1.48 -1.99
C ALA A 5 0.67 -1.45 -0.53
N ILE A 6 1.70 -0.67 -0.28
CA ILE A 6 2.31 -0.52 1.05
C ILE A 6 2.44 0.96 1.36
N ASP A 7 1.92 1.37 2.50
CA ASP A 7 2.05 2.75 2.95
C ASP A 7 2.48 2.78 4.42
N THR A 8 3.69 3.26 4.64
CA THR A 8 4.27 3.43 5.97
C THR A 8 4.67 4.88 6.22
N ALA A 9 4.03 5.81 5.52
CA ALA A 9 4.37 7.23 5.60
C ALA A 9 3.96 7.88 6.93
N THR A 10 2.99 7.31 7.62
CA THR A 10 2.49 7.83 8.90
C THR A 10 2.64 6.78 9.99
N LYS A 11 2.06 7.04 11.15
CA LYS A 11 2.04 6.07 12.25
C LYS A 11 1.18 4.85 11.91
N VAL A 12 0.32 4.97 10.93
CA VAL A 12 -0.51 3.86 10.47
C VAL A 12 0.26 3.08 9.42
N CYS A 13 0.41 1.80 9.65
CA CYS A 13 0.96 0.88 8.64
C CYS A 13 -0.21 0.32 7.85
N ALA A 14 -0.25 0.58 6.55
CA ALA A 14 -1.33 0.15 5.69
C ALA A 14 -0.79 -0.74 4.58
N VAL A 15 -1.49 -1.84 4.35
CA VAL A 15 -1.22 -2.72 3.21
C VAL A 15 -2.55 -3.03 2.54
N GLY A 16 -2.54 -3.18 1.23
CA GLY A 16 -3.76 -3.42 0.50
C GLY A 16 -3.54 -4.17 -0.79
N LEU A 17 -4.58 -4.86 -1.24
CA LEU A 17 -4.61 -5.53 -2.53
C LEU A 17 -5.68 -4.88 -3.39
N CYS A 18 -5.29 -4.52 -4.60
CA CYS A 18 -6.17 -3.83 -5.53
C CYS A 18 -6.13 -4.54 -6.89
N ARG A 19 -7.29 -4.87 -7.43
CA ARG A 19 -7.39 -5.49 -8.76
C ARG A 19 -8.24 -4.60 -9.65
N ASP A 20 -7.65 -4.14 -10.74
CA ASP A 20 -8.33 -3.35 -11.76
C ASP A 20 -9.12 -2.17 -11.17
N GLY A 21 -8.50 -1.46 -10.24
CA GLY A 21 -9.09 -0.28 -9.63
C GLY A 21 -9.99 -0.55 -8.43
N GLN A 22 -10.20 -1.82 -8.06
CA GLN A 22 -11.01 -2.18 -6.91
C GLN A 22 -10.14 -2.69 -5.77
N ILE A 23 -10.40 -2.20 -4.57
CA ILE A 23 -9.72 -2.69 -3.37
C ILE A 23 -10.35 -4.02 -2.96
N LEU A 24 -9.55 -5.07 -2.97
CA LEU A 24 -10.00 -6.39 -2.55
C LEU A 24 -9.94 -6.55 -1.04
N ALA A 25 -8.89 -6.03 -0.43
CA ALA A 25 -8.70 -6.09 1.02
C ALA A 25 -7.69 -5.04 1.43
N GLU A 26 -7.83 -4.55 2.65
CA GLU A 26 -6.95 -3.53 3.18
C GLU A 26 -6.83 -3.71 4.68
N TYR A 27 -5.61 -3.63 5.19
CA TYR A 27 -5.32 -3.66 6.62
C TYR A 27 -4.64 -2.36 7.00
N ARG A 28 -5.13 -1.73 8.08
CA ARG A 28 -4.56 -0.52 8.63
C ARG A 28 -4.37 -0.70 10.11
N ILE A 29 -3.15 -0.59 10.59
CA ILE A 29 -2.85 -0.73 12.00
C ILE A 29 -1.99 0.45 12.42
N ASN A 30 -2.41 1.11 13.51
CA ASN A 30 -1.61 2.18 14.08
C ASN A 30 -0.49 1.53 14.91
N MET A 31 0.70 1.51 14.32
CA MET A 31 1.87 0.86 14.92
C MET A 31 2.72 1.84 15.74
N GLY A 32 2.34 3.11 15.78
CA GLY A 32 3.21 4.11 16.35
C GLY A 32 4.49 4.22 15.52
N MET A 33 5.63 3.88 16.12
CA MET A 33 6.91 4.00 15.45
C MET A 33 7.52 2.65 15.05
N THR A 34 6.77 1.56 15.13
CA THR A 34 7.32 0.20 14.95
C THR A 34 6.85 -0.48 13.67
N HIS A 35 6.91 0.23 12.56
CA HIS A 35 6.52 -0.34 11.25
C HIS A 35 7.34 -1.58 10.88
N SER A 36 8.61 -1.62 11.29
CA SER A 36 9.48 -2.75 10.98
C SER A 36 8.99 -4.06 11.61
N GLU A 37 8.27 -3.98 12.72
CA GLU A 37 7.76 -5.17 13.39
C GLU A 37 6.39 -5.59 12.88
N GLY A 38 5.61 -4.66 12.34
CA GLY A 38 4.23 -4.91 11.98
C GLY A 38 3.97 -5.17 10.51
N LEU A 39 4.84 -4.71 9.63
CA LEU A 39 4.57 -4.74 8.19
C LEU A 39 4.48 -6.16 7.64
N MET A 40 5.46 -6.99 7.91
CA MET A 40 5.47 -8.35 7.35
C MET A 40 4.35 -9.24 7.88
N PRO A 41 4.07 -9.27 9.19
CA PRO A 41 2.91 -10.02 9.69
C PRO A 41 1.60 -9.56 9.07
N GLN A 42 1.45 -8.24 8.85
CA GLN A 42 0.26 -7.68 8.21
C GLN A 42 0.11 -8.19 6.78
N LEU A 43 1.21 -8.19 6.04
CA LEU A 43 1.23 -8.69 4.67
C LEU A 43 0.88 -10.17 4.61
N GLU A 44 1.44 -10.96 5.51
CA GLU A 44 1.16 -12.39 5.56
C GLU A 44 -0.32 -12.65 5.82
N GLN A 45 -0.90 -11.91 6.76
CA GLN A 45 -2.33 -12.04 7.04
C GLN A 45 -3.18 -11.65 5.86
N LEU A 46 -2.82 -10.57 5.19
CA LEU A 46 -3.54 -10.09 4.02
C LEU A 46 -3.58 -11.16 2.94
N LEU A 47 -2.44 -11.73 2.61
CA LEU A 47 -2.34 -12.75 1.59
C LEU A 47 -3.06 -14.04 1.99
N THR A 48 -2.90 -14.44 3.25
CA THR A 48 -3.53 -15.66 3.75
C THR A 48 -5.06 -15.55 3.71
N ARG A 49 -5.60 -14.45 4.18
CA ARG A 49 -7.06 -14.27 4.26
C ARG A 49 -7.70 -14.10 2.90
N THR A 50 -7.02 -13.47 1.97
CA THR A 50 -7.54 -13.30 0.62
C THR A 50 -7.28 -14.52 -0.26
N LYS A 51 -6.46 -15.46 0.22
CA LYS A 51 -6.05 -16.64 -0.53
C LYS A 51 -5.33 -16.27 -1.83
N ILE A 52 -4.71 -15.10 -1.84
CA ILE A 52 -3.91 -14.63 -2.97
C ILE A 52 -2.46 -14.99 -2.70
N THR A 53 -1.81 -15.56 -3.69
CA THR A 53 -0.40 -15.92 -3.60
C THR A 53 0.46 -14.79 -4.17
N LYS A 54 1.71 -14.74 -3.74
CA LYS A 54 2.64 -13.74 -4.25
C LYS A 54 2.84 -13.85 -5.77
N ASN A 55 2.66 -15.02 -6.33
CA ASN A 55 2.78 -15.22 -7.77
C ASN A 55 1.69 -14.49 -8.56
N GLU A 56 0.54 -14.27 -7.95
CA GLU A 56 -0.57 -13.58 -8.60
C GLU A 56 -0.39 -12.07 -8.61
N ILE A 57 0.49 -11.53 -7.77
CA ILE A 57 0.73 -10.09 -7.69
C ILE A 57 1.55 -9.65 -8.90
N ASP A 58 1.06 -8.62 -9.59
CA ASP A 58 1.71 -8.09 -10.79
C ASP A 58 2.59 -6.88 -10.52
N LEU A 59 2.27 -6.12 -9.49
CA LEU A 59 2.94 -4.86 -9.22
C LEU A 59 2.97 -4.59 -7.72
N LEU A 60 4.10 -4.05 -7.25
CA LEU A 60 4.22 -3.53 -5.90
C LEU A 60 4.21 -2.02 -5.95
N ALA A 61 3.34 -1.39 -5.17
CA ALA A 61 3.27 0.06 -5.06
C ALA A 61 3.63 0.46 -3.63
N VAL A 62 4.46 1.47 -3.48
CA VAL A 62 4.92 1.90 -2.16
C VAL A 62 4.89 3.42 -2.06
N SER A 63 4.44 3.93 -0.93
CA SER A 63 4.43 5.37 -0.66
C SER A 63 5.85 5.89 -0.55
N MET A 64 6.14 6.94 -1.31
CA MET A 64 7.47 7.57 -1.34
C MET A 64 7.54 8.87 -0.55
N GLY A 65 6.46 9.27 0.05
CA GLY A 65 6.41 10.50 0.84
C GLY A 65 5.66 11.61 0.13
N PRO A 66 5.48 12.74 0.79
CA PRO A 66 6.03 13.10 2.09
C PRO A 66 5.44 12.28 3.25
N GLY A 67 6.21 12.17 4.32
CA GLY A 67 5.81 11.42 5.50
C GLY A 67 7.01 11.19 6.43
N SER A 68 6.83 10.29 7.39
CA SER A 68 7.89 9.93 8.32
C SER A 68 9.08 9.33 7.57
N PHE A 69 10.25 9.92 7.75
CA PHE A 69 11.46 9.45 7.08
C PHE A 69 11.77 7.98 7.41
N THR A 70 11.69 7.63 8.69
CA THR A 70 11.95 6.26 9.13
C THR A 70 10.91 5.30 8.57
N GLY A 71 9.63 5.67 8.64
CA GLY A 71 8.55 4.83 8.12
C GLY A 71 8.67 4.60 6.63
N LEU A 72 8.94 5.67 5.87
CA LEU A 72 9.08 5.57 4.43
C LEU A 72 10.23 4.64 4.02
N ARG A 73 11.35 4.70 4.74
CA ARG A 73 12.48 3.83 4.44
C ARG A 73 12.16 2.36 4.70
N ILE A 74 11.41 2.07 5.75
CA ILE A 74 11.00 0.70 6.06
C ILE A 74 10.10 0.15 4.97
N GLY A 75 9.10 0.93 4.55
CA GLY A 75 8.20 0.52 3.48
C GLY A 75 8.93 0.30 2.16
N LEU A 76 9.78 1.25 1.80
CA LEU A 76 10.53 1.16 0.55
C LEU A 76 11.48 -0.05 0.55
N ALA A 77 12.24 -0.23 1.63
CA ALA A 77 13.17 -1.34 1.72
C ALA A 77 12.44 -2.68 1.65
N SER A 78 11.30 -2.79 2.34
CA SER A 78 10.50 -4.01 2.32
C SER A 78 9.93 -4.28 0.93
N ALA A 79 9.40 -3.23 0.28
CA ALA A 79 8.84 -3.35 -1.07
C ALA A 79 9.91 -3.74 -2.08
N GLU A 80 11.09 -3.14 -1.99
CA GLU A 80 12.20 -3.48 -2.89
C GLU A 80 12.65 -4.92 -2.70
N ALA A 81 12.75 -5.38 -1.46
CA ALA A 81 13.13 -6.75 -1.17
C ALA A 81 12.11 -7.74 -1.74
N MET A 82 10.83 -7.45 -1.59
CA MET A 82 9.79 -8.30 -2.15
C MET A 82 9.79 -8.28 -3.68
N ALA A 83 9.93 -7.10 -4.27
CA ALA A 83 9.97 -6.96 -5.72
C ALA A 83 11.13 -7.77 -6.31
N TYR A 84 12.28 -7.68 -5.69
CA TYR A 84 13.46 -8.43 -6.11
C TYR A 84 13.22 -9.94 -5.95
N SER A 85 12.74 -10.34 -4.76
CA SER A 85 12.54 -11.76 -4.45
C SER A 85 11.46 -12.39 -5.31
N TRP A 86 10.40 -11.66 -5.61
CA TRP A 86 9.25 -12.17 -6.37
C TRP A 86 9.38 -11.91 -7.87
N HIS A 87 10.41 -11.21 -8.29
CA HIS A 87 10.62 -10.81 -9.69
C HIS A 87 9.44 -9.99 -10.22
N LYS A 88 9.00 -9.01 -9.43
CA LYS A 88 7.88 -8.15 -9.80
C LYS A 88 8.33 -6.68 -9.86
N PRO A 89 7.71 -5.88 -10.70
CA PRO A 89 8.03 -4.45 -10.76
C PRO A 89 7.54 -3.73 -9.51
N ILE A 90 8.18 -2.60 -9.23
CA ILE A 90 7.84 -1.75 -8.10
C ILE A 90 7.60 -0.33 -8.61
N CYS A 91 6.60 0.34 -8.02
CA CYS A 91 6.23 1.71 -8.37
C CYS A 91 6.17 2.55 -7.10
N GLY A 92 6.80 3.72 -7.14
CA GLY A 92 6.70 4.68 -6.05
C GLY A 92 5.50 5.60 -6.26
N VAL A 93 4.78 5.89 -5.19
CA VAL A 93 3.60 6.75 -5.23
C VAL A 93 3.78 7.90 -4.26
N ASN A 94 3.49 9.11 -4.71
CA ASN A 94 3.55 10.30 -3.85
C ASN A 94 2.37 10.28 -2.88
N THR A 95 2.67 10.39 -1.58
CA THR A 95 1.65 10.29 -0.54
C THR A 95 0.56 11.37 -0.69
N LEU A 96 0.95 12.61 -0.98
CA LEU A 96 -0.02 13.69 -1.14
C LEU A 96 -0.88 13.50 -2.38
N LYS A 97 -0.29 13.01 -3.47
CA LYS A 97 -1.07 12.73 -4.68
C LYS A 97 -2.06 11.61 -4.45
N ALA A 98 -1.67 10.59 -3.71
CA ALA A 98 -2.56 9.49 -3.39
C ALA A 98 -3.75 9.96 -2.55
N LEU A 99 -3.49 10.82 -1.56
CA LEU A 99 -4.55 11.38 -0.74
C LEU A 99 -5.48 12.28 -1.54
N ALA A 100 -4.91 13.12 -2.40
CA ALA A 100 -5.70 14.00 -3.26
C ALA A 100 -6.57 13.19 -4.20
N TYR A 101 -6.03 12.13 -4.78
CA TYR A 101 -6.78 11.25 -5.67
C TYR A 101 -7.95 10.59 -4.94
N ASN A 102 -7.71 10.12 -3.71
CA ASN A 102 -8.77 9.55 -2.90
C ASN A 102 -9.86 10.57 -2.59
N CYS A 103 -9.48 11.80 -2.29
CA CYS A 103 -10.44 12.86 -2.05
C CYS A 103 -11.28 13.16 -3.28
N LEU A 104 -10.64 13.20 -4.45
CA LEU A 104 -11.37 13.44 -5.69
C LEU A 104 -12.35 12.32 -5.99
N LEU A 105 -11.93 11.08 -5.83
CA LEU A 105 -12.82 9.93 -6.05
C LEU A 105 -13.99 9.94 -5.07
N TYR A 106 -13.72 10.20 -3.81
CA TYR A 106 -14.75 10.24 -2.79
C TYR A 106 -15.75 11.36 -3.08
N THR A 107 -15.25 12.51 -3.44
CA THR A 107 -16.08 13.66 -3.78
C THR A 107 -16.94 13.37 -5.00
N SER A 108 -16.36 12.77 -6.01
CA SER A 108 -17.07 12.39 -7.22
C SER A 108 -18.19 11.41 -6.93
N ASP A 109 -17.91 10.41 -6.11
CA ASP A 109 -18.90 9.40 -5.73
C ASP A 109 -20.01 10.01 -4.89
N ALA A 110 -19.66 10.96 -4.03
CA ALA A 110 -20.62 11.55 -3.11
C ALA A 110 -21.47 12.65 -3.75
N ALA A 111 -20.86 13.42 -4.63
CA ALA A 111 -21.49 14.62 -5.17
C ALA A 111 -21.41 14.72 -6.69
N ASP A 112 -20.80 13.77 -7.31
CA ASP A 112 -20.86 13.48 -8.74
C ASP A 112 -20.33 14.55 -9.66
N ASP A 113 -20.34 15.78 -9.28
CA ASP A 113 -20.07 16.89 -10.17
C ASP A 113 -19.22 17.97 -9.54
N LEU A 114 -18.56 17.65 -8.46
CA LEU A 114 -17.67 18.61 -7.82
C LEU A 114 -16.36 18.77 -8.58
N ILE A 115 -16.16 17.97 -9.56
CA ILE A 115 -14.91 17.96 -10.30
C ILE A 115 -15.13 18.24 -11.76
#